data_b72e762a9a32285528976b56b4a72ab0
#
_entry.id   b72e762a9a32285528976b56b4a72ab0
#
_cell.length_a   1.000
_cell.length_b   1.000
_cell.length_c   1.000
_cell.angle_alpha   90.00
_cell.angle_beta   90.00
_cell.angle_gamma   90.00
#
_symmetry.space_group_name_H-M   'P 1'
#
loop_
_entity.id
_entity.type
_entity.pdbx_description
1 polymer ?
#
loop_
_entity_poly.entity_id
_entity_poly.type
_entity_poly.pdbx_seq_one_letter_code
_entity_poly.pdbx_strand_id
1 'polypeptide(L)'
;DERQWSWMDEGLNTFLEYLTETSFDPNFPATRGPAKNIVPYMKGNQKYLEPIMSNSENIYQFGANAYGKPATGLNILRETIMGRELFDHAFKTYANRWKFKHPTPEDFFRTMEDASAVDLDWFWRGWFYSTDYTDIGVKTVKQYYVSTEASKETQAMFNRRGRKISDGEPMLYLVAEDAPDFKPELKKAMDVNSVQALSD
;
A
#
# COMPACT_ATOMS: atom_id res chain seq x y z
N ASP A 1 12.06 -21.32 -17.00
CA ASP A 1 12.90 -21.51 -15.82
C ASP A 1 12.10 -21.76 -14.54
N GLU A 2 10.90 -22.24 -14.71
CA GLU A 2 9.92 -22.55 -13.67
C GLU A 2 10.48 -23.55 -12.64
N ARG A 3 11.36 -24.42 -13.07
CA ARG A 3 12.02 -25.34 -12.14
C ARG A 3 12.93 -24.63 -11.15
N GLN A 4 13.54 -23.54 -11.54
CA GLN A 4 14.45 -22.78 -10.68
C GLN A 4 13.70 -21.73 -9.87
N TRP A 5 12.67 -21.09 -10.47
CA TRP A 5 11.84 -20.05 -9.88
C TRP A 5 10.37 -20.36 -10.09
N SER A 6 9.78 -21.18 -9.24
CA SER A 6 8.38 -21.63 -9.38
C SER A 6 7.37 -20.49 -9.48
N TRP A 7 7.65 -19.35 -8.86
CA TRP A 7 6.76 -18.20 -8.93
C TRP A 7 6.57 -17.64 -10.34
N MET A 8 7.52 -17.88 -11.26
CA MET A 8 7.44 -17.45 -12.66
C MET A 8 6.31 -18.16 -13.43
N ASP A 9 5.92 -19.34 -12.98
CA ASP A 9 4.75 -20.08 -13.44
C ASP A 9 3.59 -19.86 -12.46
N GLU A 10 3.71 -20.39 -11.27
CA GLU A 10 2.64 -20.51 -10.29
C GLU A 10 2.14 -19.14 -9.79
N GLY A 11 3.04 -18.20 -9.57
CA GLY A 11 2.70 -16.86 -9.08
C GLY A 11 2.01 -16.01 -10.16
N LEU A 12 2.55 -16.03 -11.39
CA LEU A 12 1.96 -15.32 -12.52
C LEU A 12 0.58 -15.89 -12.87
N ASN A 13 0.46 -17.23 -12.88
CA ASN A 13 -0.80 -17.91 -13.15
C ASN A 13 -1.85 -17.63 -12.06
N THR A 14 -1.47 -17.70 -10.79
CA THR A 14 -2.37 -17.36 -9.65
C THR A 14 -2.84 -15.92 -9.70
N PHE A 15 -1.99 -14.99 -10.12
CA PHE A 15 -2.41 -13.60 -10.32
C PHE A 15 -3.47 -13.49 -11.42
N LEU A 16 -3.28 -14.16 -12.56
CA LEU A 16 -4.25 -14.17 -13.66
C LEU A 16 -5.54 -14.90 -13.29
N GLU A 17 -5.45 -16.00 -12.52
CA GLU A 17 -6.59 -16.71 -11.93
C GLU A 17 -7.46 -15.73 -11.13
N TYR A 18 -6.85 -15.00 -10.20
CA TYR A 18 -7.55 -14.00 -9.39
C TYR A 18 -8.25 -12.92 -10.23
N LEU A 19 -7.59 -12.40 -11.26
CA LEU A 19 -8.19 -11.43 -12.16
C LEU A 19 -9.36 -12.02 -12.95
N THR A 20 -9.26 -13.27 -13.36
CA THR A 20 -10.31 -13.99 -14.10
C THR A 20 -11.52 -14.26 -13.20
N GLU A 21 -11.29 -14.76 -11.99
CA GLU A 21 -12.32 -15.01 -10.99
C GLU A 21 -13.12 -13.74 -10.67
N THR A 22 -12.43 -12.65 -10.37
CA THR A 22 -13.07 -11.38 -10.03
C THR A 22 -13.72 -10.67 -11.21
N SER A 23 -13.26 -10.94 -12.43
CA SER A 23 -13.89 -10.46 -13.66
C SER A 23 -15.18 -11.21 -13.96
N PHE A 24 -15.24 -12.51 -13.64
CA PHE A 24 -16.42 -13.34 -13.82
C PHE A 24 -17.47 -13.07 -12.74
N ASP A 25 -17.05 -13.01 -11.48
CA ASP A 25 -17.90 -12.65 -10.32
C ASP A 25 -17.11 -11.71 -9.38
N PRO A 26 -17.49 -10.43 -9.28
CA PRO A 26 -16.84 -9.48 -8.38
C PRO A 26 -16.84 -9.89 -6.90
N ASN A 27 -17.76 -10.79 -6.51
CA ASN A 27 -17.86 -11.32 -5.14
C ASN A 27 -17.25 -12.71 -4.99
N PHE A 28 -16.52 -13.19 -6.00
CA PHE A 28 -15.88 -14.49 -5.93
C PHE A 28 -14.98 -14.60 -4.69
N PRO A 29 -15.10 -15.66 -3.88
CA PRO A 29 -14.34 -15.80 -2.65
C PRO A 29 -12.90 -16.25 -2.92
N ALA A 30 -12.15 -15.45 -3.68
CA ALA A 30 -10.76 -15.73 -4.02
C ALA A 30 -9.90 -15.98 -2.78
N THR A 31 -9.15 -17.07 -2.77
CA THR A 31 -8.29 -17.45 -1.66
C THR A 31 -6.89 -16.84 -1.75
N ARG A 32 -6.47 -16.43 -2.95
CA ARG A 32 -5.18 -15.81 -3.25
C ARG A 32 -5.39 -14.51 -4.02
N GLY A 33 -4.41 -13.63 -4.05
CA GLY A 33 -4.50 -12.33 -4.71
C GLY A 33 -4.81 -11.18 -3.76
N PRO A 34 -5.92 -11.17 -2.99
CA PRO A 34 -6.18 -10.10 -2.02
C PRO A 34 -5.11 -10.02 -0.93
N ALA A 35 -4.63 -8.80 -0.65
CA ALA A 35 -3.54 -8.57 0.32
C ALA A 35 -3.84 -9.16 1.72
N LYS A 36 -5.09 -9.13 2.17
CA LYS A 36 -5.51 -9.69 3.46
C LYS A 36 -5.21 -11.20 3.60
N ASN A 37 -5.20 -11.92 2.49
CA ASN A 37 -5.08 -13.37 2.49
C ASN A 37 -3.63 -13.85 2.68
N ILE A 38 -2.62 -13.01 2.42
CA ILE A 38 -1.21 -13.34 2.68
C ILE A 38 -0.78 -13.03 4.12
N VAL A 39 -1.58 -12.26 4.87
CA VAL A 39 -1.25 -11.85 6.24
C VAL A 39 -0.95 -13.01 7.18
N PRO A 40 -1.70 -14.13 7.19
CA PRO A 40 -1.38 -15.28 8.04
C PRO A 40 0.02 -15.85 7.78
N TYR A 41 0.44 -15.92 6.50
CA TYR A 41 1.78 -16.32 6.13
C TYR A 41 2.83 -15.34 6.63
N MET A 42 2.64 -14.04 6.37
CA MET A 42 3.60 -13.00 6.76
C MET A 42 3.72 -12.85 8.29
N LYS A 43 2.65 -13.11 9.05
CA LYS A 43 2.66 -13.13 10.53
C LYS A 43 3.15 -14.45 11.13
N GLY A 44 3.38 -15.45 10.31
CA GLY A 44 3.79 -16.77 10.75
C GLY A 44 5.19 -16.82 11.35
N ASN A 45 5.72 -18.01 11.53
CA ASN A 45 7.05 -18.16 12.07
C ASN A 45 8.12 -17.66 11.09
N GLN A 46 8.76 -16.55 11.45
CA GLN A 46 9.75 -15.84 10.62
C GLN A 46 10.93 -16.74 10.18
N LYS A 47 11.22 -17.82 10.92
CA LYS A 47 12.26 -18.79 10.56
C LYS A 47 11.95 -19.58 9.28
N TYR A 48 10.69 -19.62 8.89
CA TYR A 48 10.22 -20.37 7.72
C TYR A 48 9.77 -19.47 6.58
N LEU A 49 9.96 -18.16 6.73
CA LEU A 49 9.75 -17.22 5.63
C LEU A 49 10.99 -17.20 4.75
N GLU A 50 10.76 -17.28 3.46
CA GLU A 50 11.81 -17.29 2.45
C GLU A 50 11.48 -16.26 1.38
N PRO A 51 12.50 -15.61 0.77
CA PRO A 51 12.27 -14.76 -0.39
C PRO A 51 11.54 -15.51 -1.51
N ILE A 52 10.72 -14.81 -2.29
CA ILE A 52 10.08 -15.39 -3.48
C ILE A 52 11.14 -15.93 -4.45
N MET A 53 12.32 -15.26 -4.48
CA MET A 53 13.45 -15.65 -5.34
C MET A 53 14.23 -16.88 -4.85
N SER A 54 13.80 -17.53 -3.77
CA SER A 54 14.42 -18.79 -3.31
C SER A 54 14.30 -19.86 -4.37
N ASN A 55 15.33 -20.71 -4.44
CA ASN A 55 15.30 -21.85 -5.33
C ASN A 55 14.15 -22.80 -4.94
N SER A 56 13.41 -23.26 -5.93
CA SER A 56 12.19 -24.06 -5.77
C SER A 56 12.36 -25.31 -4.93
N GLU A 57 13.54 -25.92 -4.96
CA GLU A 57 13.83 -27.16 -4.21
C GLU A 57 14.03 -26.92 -2.71
N ASN A 58 14.20 -25.66 -2.29
CA ASN A 58 14.49 -25.28 -0.90
C ASN A 58 13.33 -24.57 -0.20
N ILE A 59 12.19 -24.40 -0.86
CA ILE A 59 11.05 -23.63 -0.32
C ILE A 59 10.27 -24.49 0.68
N TYR A 60 10.24 -24.09 1.94
CA TYR A 60 9.51 -24.77 3.01
C TYR A 60 7.99 -24.56 2.89
N GLN A 61 7.54 -23.32 2.69
CA GLN A 61 6.11 -22.97 2.55
C GLN A 61 5.75 -22.70 1.09
N PHE A 62 5.88 -23.72 0.25
CA PHE A 62 5.78 -23.63 -1.20
C PHE A 62 4.49 -22.93 -1.68
N GLY A 63 3.32 -23.33 -1.16
CA GLY A 63 2.04 -22.78 -1.57
C GLY A 63 1.89 -21.27 -1.30
N ALA A 64 2.48 -20.76 -0.23
CA ALA A 64 2.45 -19.33 0.05
C ALA A 64 3.55 -18.58 -0.73
N ASN A 65 4.73 -19.14 -0.82
CA ASN A 65 5.89 -18.51 -1.46
C ASN A 65 5.77 -18.46 -2.98
N ALA A 66 5.44 -19.59 -3.62
CA ALA A 66 5.39 -19.68 -5.08
C ALA A 66 4.09 -19.14 -5.68
N TYR A 67 2.96 -19.24 -4.97
CA TYR A 67 1.63 -18.85 -5.44
C TYR A 67 1.15 -17.54 -4.82
N GLY A 68 0.90 -17.56 -3.50
CA GLY A 68 0.16 -16.50 -2.82
C GLY A 68 0.90 -15.18 -2.73
N LYS A 69 2.14 -15.18 -2.28
CA LYS A 69 2.93 -13.95 -2.07
C LYS A 69 3.22 -13.22 -3.39
N PRO A 70 3.69 -13.88 -4.47
CA PRO A 70 3.89 -13.20 -5.74
C PRO A 70 2.57 -12.69 -6.36
N ALA A 71 1.48 -13.47 -6.33
CA ALA A 71 0.19 -13.01 -6.82
C ALA A 71 -0.32 -11.78 -6.06
N THR A 72 -0.15 -11.76 -4.74
CA THR A 72 -0.48 -10.59 -3.91
C THR A 72 0.39 -9.38 -4.28
N GLY A 73 1.70 -9.58 -4.46
CA GLY A 73 2.62 -8.52 -4.87
C GLY A 73 2.23 -7.89 -6.20
N LEU A 74 1.92 -8.71 -7.20
CA LEU A 74 1.46 -8.24 -8.51
C LEU A 74 0.13 -7.49 -8.42
N ASN A 75 -0.79 -7.95 -7.57
CA ASN A 75 -2.06 -7.27 -7.34
C ASN A 75 -1.86 -5.90 -6.68
N ILE A 76 -0.99 -5.79 -5.68
CA ILE A 76 -0.62 -4.50 -5.06
C ILE A 76 0.01 -3.58 -6.09
N LEU A 77 0.91 -4.10 -6.92
CA LEU A 77 1.57 -3.34 -7.96
C LEU A 77 0.55 -2.76 -8.96
N ARG A 78 -0.43 -3.58 -9.37
CA ARG A 78 -1.49 -3.21 -10.29
C ARG A 78 -2.49 -2.22 -9.69
N GLU A 79 -2.98 -2.47 -8.48
CA GLU A 79 -4.08 -1.69 -7.89
C GLU A 79 -3.63 -0.41 -7.19
N THR A 80 -2.39 -0.39 -6.66
CA THR A 80 -1.95 0.68 -5.75
C THR A 80 -0.76 1.47 -6.29
N ILE A 81 0.25 0.80 -6.85
CA ILE A 81 1.53 1.44 -7.18
C ILE A 81 1.53 2.01 -8.59
N MET A 82 1.23 1.19 -9.59
CA MET A 82 1.26 1.59 -11.00
C MET A 82 -0.09 2.08 -11.52
N GLY A 83 -1.18 1.56 -10.94
CA GLY A 83 -2.51 1.67 -11.53
C GLY A 83 -2.75 0.65 -12.64
N ARG A 84 -4.04 0.32 -12.85
CA ARG A 84 -4.46 -0.80 -13.72
C ARG A 84 -3.99 -0.63 -15.17
N GLU A 85 -4.18 0.55 -15.73
CA GLU A 85 -3.88 0.78 -17.16
C GLU A 85 -2.40 0.59 -17.46
N LEU A 86 -1.52 1.18 -16.65
CA LEU A 86 -0.09 1.13 -16.86
C LEU A 86 0.48 -0.26 -16.59
N PHE A 87 0.02 -0.90 -15.49
CA PHE A 87 0.41 -2.27 -15.19
C PHE A 87 -0.03 -3.23 -16.30
N ASP A 88 -1.29 -3.17 -16.72
CA ASP A 88 -1.84 -4.06 -17.76
C ASP A 88 -1.12 -3.88 -19.09
N HIS A 89 -0.71 -2.66 -19.43
CA HIS A 89 0.14 -2.40 -20.60
C HIS A 89 1.51 -3.10 -20.49
N ALA A 90 2.18 -2.92 -19.36
CA ALA A 90 3.50 -3.52 -19.13
C ALA A 90 3.42 -5.06 -19.09
N PHE A 91 2.42 -5.61 -18.40
CA PHE A 91 2.22 -7.05 -18.29
C PHE A 91 1.88 -7.70 -19.64
N LYS A 92 1.04 -7.07 -20.47
CA LYS A 92 0.77 -7.52 -21.84
C LYS A 92 2.02 -7.44 -22.72
N THR A 93 2.85 -6.43 -22.51
CA THR A 93 4.13 -6.29 -23.21
C THR A 93 5.06 -7.45 -22.84
N TYR A 94 5.14 -7.79 -21.53
CA TYR A 94 5.88 -8.97 -21.08
C TYR A 94 5.35 -10.24 -21.74
N ALA A 95 4.06 -10.51 -21.66
CA ALA A 95 3.45 -11.71 -22.23
C ALA A 95 3.72 -11.82 -23.76
N ASN A 96 3.61 -10.72 -24.52
CA ASN A 96 3.87 -10.72 -25.95
C ASN A 96 5.35 -10.90 -26.29
N ARG A 97 6.26 -10.31 -25.52
CA ARG A 97 7.71 -10.40 -25.74
C ARG A 97 8.26 -11.79 -25.44
N TRP A 98 7.71 -12.43 -24.41
CA TRP A 98 8.26 -13.65 -23.84
C TRP A 98 7.44 -14.92 -24.11
N LYS A 99 6.25 -14.82 -24.69
CA LYS A 99 5.46 -16.01 -25.05
C LYS A 99 6.28 -17.01 -25.87
N PHE A 100 6.19 -18.29 -25.51
CA PHE A 100 6.95 -19.41 -26.11
C PHE A 100 8.47 -19.32 -25.93
N LYS A 101 8.94 -18.54 -24.95
CA LYS A 101 10.34 -18.42 -24.57
C LYS A 101 10.50 -18.80 -23.10
N HIS A 102 11.74 -18.72 -22.60
CA HIS A 102 12.08 -19.07 -21.22
C HIS A 102 12.68 -17.85 -20.51
N PRO A 103 11.86 -16.86 -20.10
CA PRO A 103 12.34 -15.68 -19.42
C PRO A 103 12.88 -16.01 -18.01
N THR A 104 13.84 -15.22 -17.57
CA THR A 104 14.28 -15.19 -16.17
C THR A 104 13.47 -14.17 -15.38
N PRO A 105 13.53 -14.19 -14.03
CA PRO A 105 12.95 -13.12 -13.21
C PRO A 105 13.40 -11.71 -13.62
N GLU A 106 14.67 -11.55 -13.96
CA GLU A 106 15.24 -10.28 -14.40
C GLU A 106 14.63 -9.81 -15.72
N ASP A 107 14.30 -10.73 -16.61
CA ASP A 107 13.60 -10.40 -17.87
C ASP A 107 12.18 -9.89 -17.61
N PHE A 108 11.51 -10.47 -16.61
CA PHE A 108 10.21 -9.99 -16.15
C PHE A 108 10.31 -8.58 -15.55
N PHE A 109 11.17 -8.39 -14.55
CA PHE A 109 11.33 -7.11 -13.89
C PHE A 109 11.70 -5.99 -14.85
N ARG A 110 12.73 -6.22 -15.65
CA ARG A 110 13.19 -5.26 -16.67
C ARG A 110 12.12 -4.95 -17.70
N THR A 111 11.34 -5.95 -18.13
CA THR A 111 10.28 -5.70 -19.09
C THR A 111 9.14 -4.87 -18.50
N MET A 112 8.79 -5.10 -17.24
CA MET A 112 7.78 -4.30 -16.54
C MET A 112 8.22 -2.84 -16.41
N GLU A 113 9.48 -2.58 -16.09
CA GLU A 113 10.04 -1.24 -15.96
C GLU A 113 10.19 -0.54 -17.31
N ASP A 114 10.77 -1.22 -18.30
CA ASP A 114 10.94 -0.67 -19.65
C ASP A 114 9.59 -0.25 -20.27
N ALA A 115 8.56 -1.09 -20.11
CA ALA A 115 7.27 -0.82 -20.73
C ALA A 115 6.45 0.24 -19.99
N SER A 116 6.67 0.40 -18.69
CA SER A 116 5.95 1.37 -17.86
C SER A 116 6.70 2.68 -17.68
N ALA A 117 8.01 2.70 -17.92
CA ALA A 117 8.92 3.79 -17.55
C ALA A 117 8.89 4.14 -16.03
N VAL A 118 8.55 3.18 -15.18
CA VAL A 118 8.52 3.32 -13.71
C VAL A 118 9.70 2.56 -13.13
N ASP A 119 10.44 3.20 -12.23
CA ASP A 119 11.48 2.54 -11.43
C ASP A 119 10.82 1.71 -10.32
N LEU A 120 10.95 0.40 -10.41
CA LEU A 120 10.38 -0.59 -9.48
C LEU A 120 11.46 -1.38 -8.73
N ASP A 121 12.73 -1.01 -8.83
CA ASP A 121 13.84 -1.70 -8.16
C ASP A 121 13.60 -1.87 -6.66
N TRP A 122 13.08 -0.82 -6.00
CA TRP A 122 12.74 -0.84 -4.58
C TRP A 122 11.66 -1.87 -4.25
N PHE A 123 10.68 -2.04 -5.15
CA PHE A 123 9.57 -2.98 -4.97
C PHE A 123 10.06 -4.43 -5.16
N TRP A 124 10.78 -4.69 -6.26
CA TRP A 124 11.33 -6.01 -6.53
C TRP A 124 12.25 -6.45 -5.40
N ARG A 125 13.15 -5.59 -4.97
CA ARG A 125 14.08 -5.85 -3.87
C ARG A 125 13.34 -6.20 -2.57
N GLY A 126 12.38 -5.40 -2.16
CA GLY A 126 11.65 -5.61 -0.91
C GLY A 126 10.70 -6.79 -0.98
N TRP A 127 9.98 -6.96 -2.08
CA TRP A 127 8.92 -7.96 -2.17
C TRP A 127 9.44 -9.36 -2.58
N PHE A 128 10.38 -9.43 -3.52
CA PHE A 128 10.84 -10.69 -4.12
C PHE A 128 12.15 -11.20 -3.52
N TYR A 129 13.09 -10.32 -3.19
CA TYR A 129 14.41 -10.71 -2.73
C TYR A 129 14.57 -10.72 -1.22
N SER A 130 13.64 -10.18 -0.46
CA SER A 130 13.69 -10.16 1.00
C SER A 130 12.45 -10.80 1.65
N THR A 131 12.54 -11.03 2.95
CA THR A 131 11.43 -11.44 3.81
C THR A 131 10.91 -10.31 4.67
N ASP A 132 11.38 -9.11 4.45
CA ASP A 132 10.98 -7.92 5.20
C ASP A 132 9.48 -7.67 5.04
N TYR A 133 8.90 -7.08 6.04
CA TYR A 133 7.50 -6.68 6.05
C TYR A 133 7.36 -5.27 6.61
N THR A 134 6.30 -4.62 6.20
CA THR A 134 5.96 -3.31 6.73
C THR A 134 5.19 -3.48 8.03
N ASP A 135 5.71 -2.92 9.11
CA ASP A 135 5.03 -2.86 10.40
C ASP A 135 4.57 -1.43 10.65
N ILE A 136 3.26 -1.23 10.56
CA ILE A 136 2.64 0.09 10.78
C ILE A 136 1.86 0.04 12.08
N GLY A 137 2.26 0.87 13.02
CA GLY A 137 1.58 1.04 14.29
C GLY A 137 1.06 2.46 14.48
N VAL A 138 -0.10 2.60 15.10
CA VAL A 138 -0.60 3.90 15.55
C VAL A 138 -0.01 4.20 16.92
N LYS A 139 0.94 5.12 16.98
CA LYS A 139 1.57 5.52 18.24
C LYS A 139 0.66 6.39 19.09
N THR A 140 -0.08 7.28 18.46
CA THR A 140 -0.95 8.24 19.17
C THR A 140 -2.08 8.66 18.24
N VAL A 141 -3.28 8.73 18.77
CA VAL A 141 -4.42 9.36 18.12
C VAL A 141 -4.76 10.60 18.95
N LYS A 142 -4.86 11.75 18.28
CA LYS A 142 -5.31 13.00 18.92
C LYS A 142 -6.49 13.53 18.13
N GLN A 143 -7.53 13.90 18.87
CA GLN A 143 -8.68 14.58 18.30
C GLN A 143 -8.48 16.09 18.41
N TYR A 144 -8.80 16.79 17.34
CA TYR A 144 -8.73 18.25 17.29
C TYR A 144 -10.07 18.82 16.83
N TYR A 145 -10.46 19.93 17.40
CA TYR A 145 -11.58 20.73 16.91
C TYR A 145 -11.05 21.86 16.05
N VAL A 146 -11.73 22.14 14.97
CA VAL A 146 -11.46 23.34 14.15
C VAL A 146 -12.26 24.49 14.74
N SER A 147 -11.61 25.58 15.10
CA SER A 147 -12.22 26.77 15.67
C SER A 147 -11.72 28.04 15.00
N THR A 148 -12.56 29.03 14.89
CA THR A 148 -12.18 30.38 14.49
C THR A 148 -11.58 31.18 15.65
N GLU A 149 -11.68 30.67 16.88
CA GLU A 149 -11.11 31.28 18.07
C GLU A 149 -9.83 30.53 18.49
N ALA A 150 -8.79 31.29 18.75
CA ALA A 150 -7.55 30.74 19.25
C ALA A 150 -7.70 30.35 20.72
N SER A 151 -7.16 29.17 21.12
CA SER A 151 -7.05 28.79 22.52
C SER A 151 -6.23 29.80 23.33
N LYS A 152 -6.43 29.85 24.63
CA LYS A 152 -5.64 30.72 25.53
C LYS A 152 -4.14 30.47 25.40
N GLU A 153 -3.73 29.22 25.21
CA GLU A 153 -2.32 28.85 25.01
C GLU A 153 -1.77 29.39 23.69
N THR A 154 -2.54 29.27 22.63
CA THR A 154 -2.18 29.86 21.32
C THR A 154 -2.10 31.38 21.41
N GLN A 155 -3.05 32.03 22.07
CA GLN A 155 -3.03 33.47 22.32
C GLN A 155 -1.79 33.89 23.14
N ALA A 156 -1.47 33.15 24.18
CA ALA A 156 -0.29 33.40 24.99
C ALA A 156 1.01 33.23 24.20
N MET A 157 1.08 32.23 23.31
CA MET A 157 2.23 32.00 22.44
C MET A 157 2.42 33.16 21.43
N PHE A 158 1.34 33.64 20.83
CA PHE A 158 1.38 34.79 19.92
C PHE A 158 1.83 36.06 20.64
N ASN A 159 1.30 36.29 21.85
CA ASN A 159 1.66 37.47 22.68
C ASN A 159 3.15 37.45 23.10
N ARG A 160 3.68 36.26 23.47
CA ARG A 160 5.13 36.08 23.77
C ARG A 160 6.03 36.39 22.60
N ARG A 161 5.55 36.17 21.37
CA ARG A 161 6.32 36.42 20.14
C ARG A 161 6.08 37.85 19.58
N GLY A 162 5.38 38.70 20.32
CA GLY A 162 5.06 40.07 19.86
C GLY A 162 4.16 40.12 18.61
N ARG A 163 3.51 39.03 18.28
CA ARG A 163 2.55 38.94 17.15
C ARG A 163 1.14 39.10 17.69
N LYS A 164 0.40 40.05 17.16
CA LYS A 164 -1.04 40.16 17.38
C LYS A 164 -1.74 39.18 16.45
N ILE A 165 -2.73 38.46 16.97
CA ILE A 165 -3.71 37.75 16.13
C ILE A 165 -4.41 38.87 15.35
N SER A 166 -4.32 38.85 14.01
CA SER A 166 -4.85 39.91 13.19
C SER A 166 -6.37 39.88 13.18
N ASP A 167 -7.01 41.01 13.41
CA ASP A 167 -8.47 41.16 13.38
C ASP A 167 -9.06 41.09 11.93
N GLY A 168 -8.29 40.67 10.93
CA GLY A 168 -8.62 40.92 9.53
C GLY A 168 -9.03 39.73 8.67
N GLU A 169 -8.61 38.50 8.97
CA GLU A 169 -9.02 37.32 8.19
C GLU A 169 -9.32 36.14 9.13
N PRO A 170 -10.35 35.32 8.82
CA PRO A 170 -10.68 34.19 9.64
C PRO A 170 -9.56 33.15 9.57
N MET A 171 -8.71 33.08 10.60
CA MET A 171 -7.77 31.99 10.78
C MET A 171 -8.49 30.80 11.42
N LEU A 172 -8.22 29.60 10.90
CA LEU A 172 -8.69 28.37 11.50
C LEU A 172 -7.61 27.81 12.46
N TYR A 173 -8.02 27.47 13.66
CA TYR A 173 -7.15 26.89 14.69
C TYR A 173 -7.55 25.45 14.94
N LEU A 174 -6.56 24.56 15.06
CA LEU A 174 -6.74 23.21 15.56
C LEU A 174 -6.58 23.25 17.07
N VAL A 175 -7.63 22.90 17.78
CA VAL A 175 -7.64 22.87 19.25
C VAL A 175 -7.79 21.46 19.72
N ALA A 176 -6.85 20.98 20.57
CA ALA A 176 -6.90 19.65 21.12
C ALA A 176 -8.07 19.51 22.11
N GLU A 177 -8.72 18.35 22.11
CA GLU A 177 -9.89 18.05 22.96
C GLU A 177 -9.56 18.14 24.45
N ASP A 178 -8.32 17.89 24.83
CA ASP A 178 -7.81 17.95 26.21
C ASP A 178 -7.31 19.34 26.64
N ALA A 179 -7.49 20.37 25.82
CA ALA A 179 -7.17 21.74 26.20
C ALA A 179 -8.12 22.17 27.37
N PRO A 180 -7.61 22.40 28.59
CA PRO A 180 -8.44 22.44 29.79
C PRO A 180 -9.48 23.56 29.85
N ASP A 181 -9.35 24.57 29.02
CA ASP A 181 -10.22 25.76 29.00
C ASP A 181 -11.01 25.92 27.71
N PHE A 182 -10.92 24.98 26.77
CA PHE A 182 -11.60 25.05 25.50
C PHE A 182 -12.84 24.16 25.49
N LYS A 183 -14.01 24.77 25.55
CA LYS A 183 -15.31 24.13 25.29
C LYS A 183 -15.87 24.70 24.00
N PRO A 184 -15.61 24.07 22.86
CA PRO A 184 -16.24 24.51 21.62
C PRO A 184 -17.75 24.33 21.75
N GLU A 185 -18.53 25.35 21.39
CA GLU A 185 -19.94 25.13 21.06
C GLU A 185 -19.95 24.22 19.84
N LEU A 186 -20.23 22.96 20.04
CA LEU A 186 -20.43 21.98 18.98
C LEU A 186 -21.65 22.39 18.17
N LYS A 187 -21.47 23.22 17.17
CA LYS A 187 -22.45 23.36 16.12
C LYS A 187 -22.62 21.99 15.47
N LYS A 188 -23.85 21.45 15.60
CA LYS A 188 -24.25 20.15 15.08
C LYS A 188 -23.69 19.93 13.68
N ALA A 189 -23.04 18.78 13.54
CA ALA A 189 -22.64 18.16 12.29
C ALA A 189 -21.64 18.97 11.44
N MET A 190 -20.37 18.84 11.75
CA MET A 190 -19.37 18.89 10.67
C MET A 190 -19.60 17.64 9.82
N ASP A 191 -20.06 17.81 8.60
CA ASP A 191 -20.12 16.74 7.61
C ASP A 191 -18.71 16.17 7.43
N VAL A 192 -18.57 14.85 7.46
CA VAL A 192 -17.28 14.16 7.33
C VAL A 192 -16.54 14.59 6.04
N ASN A 193 -17.27 15.04 5.05
CA ASN A 193 -16.75 15.60 3.80
C ASN A 193 -16.03 16.94 3.96
N SER A 194 -16.24 17.70 5.05
CA SER A 194 -15.56 18.98 5.27
C SER A 194 -14.14 18.81 5.86
N VAL A 195 -13.81 17.66 6.40
CA VAL A 195 -12.47 17.36 6.93
C VAL A 195 -11.50 16.98 5.81
N GLN A 196 -11.99 16.45 4.70
CA GLN A 196 -11.18 16.07 3.55
C GLN A 196 -10.62 17.26 2.75
N ALA A 197 -11.26 18.42 2.86
CA ALA A 197 -10.83 19.66 2.18
C ALA A 197 -9.67 20.40 2.88
N LEU A 198 -9.23 19.93 4.05
CA LEU A 198 -8.15 20.55 4.84
C LEU A 198 -6.83 19.75 4.81
N SER A 199 -6.77 18.67 4.03
CA SER A 199 -5.61 17.78 3.95
C SER A 199 -4.76 17.94 2.68
N ASP A 200 -5.06 18.93 1.83
CA ASP A 200 -4.26 19.29 0.64
C ASP A 200 -3.34 20.48 0.92
#